data_f58b886352fe54a962f3c68658011e58
#
_entry.id   f58b886352fe54a962f3c68658011e58
#
_cell.length_a   1.000
_cell.length_b   1.000
_cell.length_c   1.000
_cell.angle_alpha   90.00
_cell.angle_beta   90.00
_cell.angle_gamma   90.00
#
_symmetry.space_group_name_H-M   'P 1'
#
loop_
_entity.id
_entity.type
_entity.pdbx_description
1 polymer ?
#
loop_
_entity_poly.entity_id
_entity_poly.type
_entity_poly.pdbx_seq_one_letter_code
_entity_poly.pdbx_strand_id
1 'polypeptide(L)'
;MAKLVALDVAILPPPDVMARAIAYSAALPDDGSERLRLDAQHLPHITLTQHFVKYDDLDGAYAEIAEVLERQRPPRVTITGGGQSAHTLWMTVERTPELLDLHERLMHALKGVERAAGDAHAFFEGGGRVGDVHWVAAFRQNSSFGAFTPHITLGHGARPPAVEPIAFAATAIAACHLGRFCACRRVLRAWELKTGDEPARPYLPDID
;
A
#
# COMPACT_ATOMS: atom_id res chain seq x y z
N MET A 1 10.43 0.75 25.57
CA MET A 1 10.81 0.89 24.14
C MET A 1 9.81 1.81 23.45
N ALA A 2 10.22 2.63 22.50
CA ALA A 2 9.28 3.47 21.74
C ALA A 2 8.33 2.56 20.93
N LYS A 3 7.03 2.89 20.93
CA LYS A 3 6.00 2.17 20.17
C LYS A 3 6.27 2.41 18.67
N LEU A 4 6.36 1.32 17.91
CA LEU A 4 6.51 1.37 16.44
C LEU A 4 5.19 1.12 15.75
N VAL A 5 5.09 1.62 14.51
CA VAL A 5 3.99 1.40 13.57
C VAL A 5 4.58 0.89 12.26
N ALA A 6 4.06 -0.22 11.75
CA ALA A 6 4.32 -0.67 10.39
C ALA A 6 3.43 0.15 9.46
N LEU A 7 4.04 1.14 8.80
CA LEU A 7 3.38 2.14 7.97
C LEU A 7 3.51 1.76 6.49
N ASP A 8 2.40 1.83 5.76
CA ASP A 8 2.36 1.80 4.30
C ASP A 8 1.86 3.15 3.78
N VAL A 9 2.56 3.75 2.84
CA VAL A 9 2.02 4.85 2.04
C VAL A 9 1.57 4.24 0.71
N ALA A 10 0.28 4.30 0.46
CA ALA A 10 -0.34 3.57 -0.64
C ALA A 10 -1.33 4.41 -1.45
N ILE A 11 -1.49 4.04 -2.72
CA ILE A 11 -2.65 4.45 -3.52
C ILE A 11 -3.85 3.61 -3.08
N LEU A 12 -4.96 4.26 -2.73
CA LEU A 12 -6.26 3.61 -2.60
C LEU A 12 -6.98 3.71 -3.95
N PRO A 13 -7.25 2.57 -4.61
CA PRO A 13 -7.98 2.57 -5.87
C PRO A 13 -9.42 3.11 -5.70
N PRO A 14 -10.08 3.59 -6.77
CA PRO A 14 -11.47 3.99 -6.69
C PRO A 14 -12.38 2.80 -6.33
N PRO A 15 -13.60 3.06 -5.79
CA PRO A 15 -14.47 2.01 -5.23
C PRO A 15 -14.80 0.86 -6.17
N ASP A 16 -14.96 1.11 -7.46
CA ASP A 16 -15.23 0.07 -8.46
C ASP A 16 -14.04 -0.86 -8.67
N VAL A 17 -12.80 -0.33 -8.64
CA VAL A 17 -11.57 -1.12 -8.72
C VAL A 17 -11.35 -1.91 -7.43
N MET A 18 -11.61 -1.30 -6.26
CA MET A 18 -11.57 -2.01 -4.98
C MET A 18 -12.55 -3.17 -4.96
N ALA A 19 -13.81 -2.95 -5.40
CA ALA A 19 -14.82 -4.01 -5.46
C ALA A 19 -14.38 -5.17 -6.36
N ARG A 20 -13.75 -4.90 -7.51
CA ARG A 20 -13.19 -5.94 -8.38
C ARG A 20 -12.04 -6.71 -7.71
N ALA A 21 -11.11 -6.02 -7.05
CA ALA A 21 -10.02 -6.67 -6.31
C ALA A 21 -10.56 -7.59 -5.20
N ILE A 22 -11.56 -7.14 -4.45
CA ILE A 22 -12.25 -7.94 -3.42
C ILE A 22 -12.92 -9.17 -4.06
N ALA A 23 -13.62 -9.01 -5.18
CA ALA A 23 -14.26 -10.10 -5.88
C ALA A 23 -13.23 -11.15 -6.39
N TYR A 24 -12.11 -10.70 -6.97
CA TYR A 24 -11.03 -11.61 -7.37
C TYR A 24 -10.41 -12.33 -6.17
N SER A 25 -10.18 -11.62 -5.06
CA SER A 25 -9.68 -12.22 -3.82
C SER A 25 -10.62 -13.26 -3.24
N ALA A 26 -11.94 -12.99 -3.23
CA ALA A 26 -12.96 -13.91 -2.74
C ALA A 26 -13.08 -15.17 -3.61
N ALA A 27 -12.82 -15.07 -4.92
CA ALA A 27 -12.88 -16.19 -5.86
C ALA A 27 -11.64 -17.11 -5.78
N LEU A 28 -10.59 -16.74 -5.05
CA LEU A 28 -9.41 -17.59 -4.90
C LEU A 28 -9.77 -18.87 -4.11
N PRO A 29 -9.31 -20.06 -4.55
CA PRO A 29 -9.61 -21.32 -3.89
C PRO A 29 -9.25 -21.28 -2.40
N ASP A 30 -10.10 -21.87 -1.58
CA ASP A 30 -9.82 -22.06 -0.15
C ASP A 30 -9.24 -23.46 0.09
N ASP A 31 -7.99 -23.52 0.60
CA ASP A 31 -7.30 -24.75 0.96
C ASP A 31 -7.19 -24.95 2.48
N GLY A 32 -7.90 -24.12 3.26
CA GLY A 32 -7.89 -24.14 4.72
C GLY A 32 -6.63 -23.51 5.36
N SER A 33 -5.65 -23.01 4.56
CA SER A 33 -4.50 -22.33 5.11
C SER A 33 -4.83 -20.88 5.48
N GLU A 34 -4.12 -20.34 6.48
CA GLU A 34 -4.21 -18.92 6.79
C GLU A 34 -3.65 -18.09 5.63
N ARG A 35 -4.46 -17.16 5.13
CA ARG A 35 -4.11 -16.34 3.96
C ARG A 35 -4.77 -14.97 4.00
N LEU A 36 -4.23 -14.04 3.22
CA LEU A 36 -4.90 -12.79 2.96
C LEU A 36 -6.21 -13.02 2.20
N ARG A 37 -7.25 -12.31 2.63
CA ARG A 37 -8.49 -12.07 1.89
C ARG A 37 -8.78 -10.57 1.95
N LEU A 38 -9.07 -10.00 0.80
CA LEU A 38 -9.46 -8.59 0.71
C LEU A 38 -10.93 -8.43 1.10
N ASP A 39 -11.21 -7.43 1.89
CA ASP A 39 -12.54 -7.04 2.35
C ASP A 39 -12.53 -5.58 2.84
N ALA A 40 -13.58 -5.15 3.53
CA ALA A 40 -13.66 -3.80 4.12
C ALA A 40 -12.61 -3.54 5.22
N GLN A 41 -12.01 -4.59 5.80
CA GLN A 41 -10.98 -4.49 6.84
C GLN A 41 -9.55 -4.77 6.32
N HIS A 42 -9.42 -5.30 5.12
CA HIS A 42 -8.17 -5.61 4.43
C HIS A 42 -8.21 -4.93 3.06
N LEU A 43 -7.94 -3.62 3.06
CA LEU A 43 -8.21 -2.76 1.91
C LEU A 43 -7.34 -3.10 0.70
N PRO A 44 -7.92 -3.21 -0.51
CA PRO A 44 -7.15 -3.20 -1.74
C PRO A 44 -6.33 -1.92 -1.85
N HIS A 45 -5.03 -2.04 -2.11
CA HIS A 45 -4.12 -0.90 -2.20
C HIS A 45 -2.94 -1.21 -3.12
N ILE A 46 -2.29 -0.16 -3.60
CA ILE A 46 -1.02 -0.24 -4.30
C ILE A 46 0.02 0.41 -3.40
N THR A 47 0.90 -0.38 -2.82
CA THR A 47 1.99 0.12 -1.98
C THR A 47 2.90 1.06 -2.79
N LEU A 48 3.16 2.24 -2.23
CA LEU A 48 4.21 3.14 -2.69
C LEU A 48 5.45 2.99 -1.81
N THR A 49 5.30 2.92 -0.48
CA THR A 49 6.43 2.71 0.44
C THR A 49 5.99 1.95 1.69
N GLN A 50 6.90 1.16 2.29
CA GLN A 50 6.66 0.53 3.61
C GLN A 50 7.83 0.79 4.55
N HIS A 51 7.52 1.16 5.80
CA HIS A 51 8.49 1.50 6.83
C HIS A 51 8.02 1.12 8.23
N PHE A 52 8.96 0.84 9.13
CA PHE A 52 8.70 1.01 10.56
C PHE A 52 8.96 2.46 10.94
N VAL A 53 8.01 3.09 11.63
CA VAL A 53 8.08 4.47 12.11
C VAL A 53 7.73 4.49 13.59
N LYS A 54 8.35 5.35 14.39
CA LYS A 54 7.89 5.54 15.78
C LYS A 54 6.51 6.19 15.78
N TYR A 55 5.66 5.78 16.70
CA TYR A 55 4.34 6.38 16.86
C TYR A 55 4.42 7.90 17.05
N ASP A 56 5.38 8.37 17.84
CA ASP A 56 5.59 9.79 18.11
C ASP A 56 6.14 10.57 16.91
N ASP A 57 6.70 9.90 15.90
CA ASP A 57 7.22 10.52 14.67
C ASP A 57 6.16 10.54 13.53
N LEU A 58 4.93 10.02 13.76
CA LEU A 58 3.89 9.93 12.72
C LEU A 58 3.48 11.28 12.14
N ASP A 59 3.31 12.30 12.98
CA ASP A 59 2.93 13.64 12.50
C ASP A 59 4.02 14.24 11.60
N GLY A 60 5.29 14.01 11.93
CA GLY A 60 6.43 14.37 11.08
C GLY A 60 6.39 13.59 9.75
N ALA A 61 6.13 12.29 9.79
CA ALA A 61 6.00 11.48 8.58
C ALA A 61 4.84 11.98 7.69
N TYR A 62 3.71 12.36 8.29
CA TYR A 62 2.57 12.92 7.54
C TYR A 62 2.89 14.27 6.90
N ALA A 63 3.69 15.11 7.54
CA ALA A 63 4.14 16.38 6.98
C ALA A 63 5.04 16.16 5.76
N GLU A 64 6.01 15.24 5.85
CA GLU A 64 6.88 14.86 4.73
C GLU A 64 6.09 14.30 3.54
N ILE A 65 5.11 13.43 3.82
CA ILE A 65 4.22 12.90 2.77
C ILE A 65 3.42 14.04 2.13
N ALA A 66 2.83 14.93 2.93
CA ALA A 66 2.05 16.06 2.43
C ALA A 66 2.87 16.98 1.52
N GLU A 67 4.13 17.26 1.89
CA GLU A 67 5.04 18.08 1.08
C GLU A 67 5.31 17.42 -0.29
N VAL A 68 5.57 16.09 -0.32
CA VAL A 68 5.73 15.35 -1.58
C VAL A 68 4.48 15.43 -2.44
N LEU A 69 3.29 15.40 -1.82
CA LEU A 69 2.00 15.36 -2.52
C LEU A 69 1.46 16.76 -2.89
N GLU A 70 2.01 17.84 -2.35
CA GLU A 70 1.50 19.21 -2.54
C GLU A 70 1.29 19.58 -4.01
N ARG A 71 2.23 19.17 -4.87
CA ARG A 71 2.20 19.43 -6.33
C ARG A 71 2.00 18.18 -7.17
N GLN A 72 1.68 17.06 -6.51
CA GLN A 72 1.46 15.80 -7.19
C GLN A 72 0.09 15.80 -7.89
N ARG A 73 0.08 15.66 -9.21
CA ARG A 73 -1.13 15.36 -9.96
C ARG A 73 -1.49 13.88 -9.82
N PRO A 74 -2.78 13.51 -9.88
CA PRO A 74 -3.17 12.11 -9.87
C PRO A 74 -2.48 11.34 -11.00
N PRO A 75 -1.56 10.39 -10.69
CA PRO A 75 -0.95 9.59 -11.74
C PRO A 75 -1.99 8.67 -12.37
N ARG A 76 -1.84 8.43 -13.67
CA ARG A 76 -2.62 7.39 -14.35
C ARG A 76 -2.09 6.02 -13.94
N VAL A 77 -2.96 5.18 -13.44
CA VAL A 77 -2.67 3.79 -13.09
C VAL A 77 -3.31 2.87 -14.10
N THR A 78 -2.56 1.91 -14.63
CA THR A 78 -3.07 0.86 -15.53
C THR A 78 -2.81 -0.51 -14.90
N ILE A 79 -3.88 -1.24 -14.62
CA ILE A 79 -3.82 -2.67 -14.28
C ILE A 79 -3.78 -3.42 -15.60
N THR A 80 -2.78 -4.29 -15.78
CA THR A 80 -2.51 -4.97 -17.07
C THR A 80 -2.92 -6.44 -17.07
N GLY A 81 -3.21 -7.02 -15.90
CA GLY A 81 -3.59 -8.44 -15.78
C GLY A 81 -3.28 -9.00 -14.41
N GLY A 82 -3.32 -10.32 -14.28
CA GLY A 82 -2.91 -11.03 -13.07
C GLY A 82 -1.42 -11.36 -13.06
N GLY A 83 -0.83 -11.41 -11.87
CA GLY A 83 0.56 -11.78 -11.65
C GLY A 83 0.73 -12.72 -10.46
N GLN A 84 1.90 -13.36 -10.37
CA GLN A 84 2.23 -14.34 -9.32
C GLN A 84 3.71 -14.37 -9.02
N SER A 85 4.06 -14.54 -7.73
CA SER A 85 5.39 -14.97 -7.29
C SER A 85 5.24 -15.92 -6.11
N ALA A 86 5.86 -17.10 -6.20
CA ALA A 86 5.60 -18.21 -5.29
C ALA A 86 4.08 -18.48 -5.16
N HIS A 87 3.49 -18.23 -4.00
CA HIS A 87 2.05 -18.42 -3.75
C HIS A 87 1.28 -17.09 -3.67
N THR A 88 1.93 -15.94 -3.76
CA THR A 88 1.26 -14.64 -3.72
C THR A 88 0.73 -14.27 -5.09
N LEU A 89 -0.55 -13.90 -5.13
CA LEU A 89 -1.28 -13.52 -6.35
C LEU A 89 -1.66 -12.05 -6.28
N TRP A 90 -1.61 -11.35 -7.43
CA TRP A 90 -1.90 -9.91 -7.50
C TRP A 90 -2.49 -9.48 -8.84
N MET A 91 -3.05 -8.27 -8.86
CA MET A 91 -3.30 -7.50 -10.06
C MET A 91 -2.04 -6.71 -10.39
N THR A 92 -1.47 -6.94 -11.56
CA THR A 92 -0.24 -6.27 -12.01
C THR A 92 -0.54 -4.85 -12.44
N VAL A 93 0.18 -3.89 -11.90
CA VAL A 93 0.12 -2.48 -12.26
C VAL A 93 1.32 -2.13 -13.16
N GLU A 94 1.04 -1.39 -14.23
CA GLU A 94 2.10 -0.86 -15.10
C GLU A 94 3.01 0.08 -14.33
N ARG A 95 4.32 -0.21 -14.36
CA ARG A 95 5.33 0.65 -13.72
C ARG A 95 5.66 1.82 -14.64
N THR A 96 4.89 2.91 -14.51
CA THR A 96 5.15 4.13 -15.27
C THR A 96 6.27 4.96 -14.64
N PRO A 97 6.95 5.84 -15.40
CA PRO A 97 7.93 6.79 -14.84
C PRO A 97 7.32 7.67 -13.74
N GLU A 98 6.06 8.07 -13.87
CA GLU A 98 5.36 8.90 -12.88
C GLU A 98 5.14 8.17 -11.55
N LEU A 99 4.75 6.89 -11.60
CA LEU A 99 4.61 6.08 -10.38
C LEU A 99 5.96 5.81 -9.71
N LEU A 100 7.01 5.60 -10.52
CA LEU A 100 8.36 5.41 -10.01
C LEU A 100 8.87 6.70 -9.34
N ASP A 101 8.71 7.86 -9.99
CA ASP A 101 9.10 9.15 -9.41
C ASP A 101 8.38 9.43 -8.08
N LEU A 102 7.07 9.21 -8.02
CA LEU A 102 6.31 9.36 -6.78
C LEU A 102 6.82 8.43 -5.68
N HIS A 103 7.05 7.14 -6.01
CA HIS A 103 7.64 6.18 -5.10
C HIS A 103 9.00 6.66 -4.58
N GLU A 104 9.91 7.08 -5.45
CA GLU A 104 11.26 7.50 -5.09
C GLU A 104 11.26 8.74 -4.20
N ARG A 105 10.43 9.75 -4.52
CA ARG A 105 10.28 10.96 -3.68
C ARG A 105 9.78 10.62 -2.27
N LEU A 106 8.78 9.74 -2.15
CA LEU A 106 8.29 9.27 -0.85
C LEU A 106 9.36 8.48 -0.09
N MET A 107 10.10 7.59 -0.76
CA MET A 107 11.21 6.85 -0.16
C MET A 107 12.31 7.78 0.35
N HIS A 108 12.60 8.88 -0.35
CA HIS A 108 13.59 9.88 0.10
C HIS A 108 13.08 10.70 1.27
N ALA A 109 11.85 11.21 1.21
CA ALA A 109 11.24 12.03 2.25
C ALA A 109 11.17 11.29 3.60
N LEU A 110 10.75 10.01 3.57
CA LEU A 110 10.57 9.22 4.79
C LEU A 110 11.87 8.63 5.38
N LYS A 111 13.03 8.83 4.70
CA LYS A 111 14.31 8.27 5.16
C LYS A 111 14.69 8.69 6.59
N GLY A 112 14.37 9.92 6.99
CA GLY A 112 14.70 10.45 8.32
C GLY A 112 13.91 9.83 9.46
N VAL A 113 12.68 9.37 9.19
CA VAL A 113 11.76 8.83 10.20
C VAL A 113 11.70 7.29 10.19
N GLU A 114 12.19 6.62 9.13
CA GLU A 114 12.19 5.17 9.07
C GLU A 114 13.11 4.53 10.11
N ARG A 115 12.73 3.33 10.55
CA ARG A 115 13.52 2.49 11.47
C ARG A 115 13.89 1.20 10.79
N ALA A 116 15.15 0.80 10.94
CA ALA A 116 15.71 -0.39 10.28
C ALA A 116 15.10 -1.71 10.76
N ALA A 117 14.47 -1.73 11.93
CA ALA A 117 13.89 -2.92 12.53
C ALA A 117 12.59 -2.58 13.28
N GLY A 118 11.69 -3.54 13.31
CA GLY A 118 10.47 -3.55 14.10
C GLY A 118 10.15 -4.97 14.57
N ASP A 119 8.99 -5.14 15.15
CA ASP A 119 8.49 -6.43 15.63
C ASP A 119 6.99 -6.60 15.29
N ALA A 120 6.41 -7.73 15.70
CA ALA A 120 5.00 -8.03 15.45
C ALA A 120 4.03 -7.00 16.06
N HIS A 121 4.41 -6.34 17.17
CA HIS A 121 3.58 -5.34 17.84
C HIS A 121 3.50 -4.02 17.06
N ALA A 122 4.40 -3.79 16.10
CA ALA A 122 4.32 -2.63 15.21
C ALA A 122 3.16 -2.73 14.21
N PHE A 123 2.60 -3.92 14.00
CA PHE A 123 1.44 -4.14 13.12
C PHE A 123 0.12 -3.96 13.86
N PHE A 124 -0.94 -3.71 13.12
CA PHE A 124 -2.28 -3.53 13.65
C PHE A 124 -2.67 -4.72 14.55
N GLU A 125 -3.16 -4.42 15.77
CA GLU A 125 -3.49 -5.39 16.80
C GLU A 125 -2.31 -6.34 17.20
N GLY A 126 -1.07 -5.94 16.94
CA GLY A 126 0.10 -6.78 17.24
C GLY A 126 0.19 -8.03 16.36
N GLY A 127 -0.53 -8.07 15.24
CA GLY A 127 -0.74 -9.26 14.44
C GLY A 127 0.35 -9.57 13.40
N GLY A 128 1.49 -8.89 13.40
CA GLY A 128 2.55 -9.12 12.42
C GLY A 128 3.15 -10.52 12.50
N ARG A 129 3.29 -11.21 11.34
CA ARG A 129 4.04 -12.47 11.26
C ARG A 129 5.53 -12.19 11.10
N VAL A 130 6.37 -13.16 11.36
CA VAL A 130 7.83 -13.06 11.13
C VAL A 130 8.15 -12.60 9.70
N GLY A 131 7.45 -13.16 8.71
CA GLY A 131 7.61 -12.77 7.31
C GLY A 131 7.22 -11.32 7.02
N ASP A 132 6.15 -10.81 7.67
CA ASP A 132 5.70 -9.43 7.51
C ASP A 132 6.73 -8.45 8.11
N VAL A 133 7.26 -8.78 9.30
CA VAL A 133 8.32 -8.00 9.95
C VAL A 133 9.57 -7.93 9.07
N HIS A 134 9.99 -9.08 8.55
CA HIS A 134 11.16 -9.16 7.65
C HIS A 134 10.93 -8.36 6.36
N TRP A 135 9.74 -8.47 5.77
CA TRP A 135 9.37 -7.77 4.54
C TRP A 135 9.47 -6.25 4.72
N VAL A 136 8.84 -5.69 5.76
CA VAL A 136 8.87 -4.23 6.02
C VAL A 136 10.28 -3.75 6.34
N ALA A 137 11.05 -4.51 7.15
CA ALA A 137 12.44 -4.18 7.47
C ALA A 137 13.35 -4.15 6.23
N ALA A 138 13.10 -5.03 5.25
CA ALA A 138 13.90 -5.16 4.04
C ALA A 138 13.34 -4.37 2.84
N PHE A 139 12.19 -3.69 2.97
CA PHE A 139 11.47 -3.07 1.86
C PHE A 139 12.35 -2.11 1.06
N ARG A 140 13.09 -1.22 1.74
CA ARG A 140 13.99 -0.27 1.08
C ARG A 140 15.04 -0.95 0.22
N GLN A 141 15.57 -2.09 0.66
CA GLN A 141 16.65 -2.79 -0.04
C GLN A 141 16.13 -3.66 -1.18
N ASN A 142 14.99 -4.32 -0.97
CA ASN A 142 14.54 -5.42 -1.83
C ASN A 142 13.37 -5.06 -2.75
N SER A 143 12.61 -3.99 -2.44
CA SER A 143 11.34 -3.69 -3.12
C SER A 143 11.18 -2.22 -3.51
N SER A 144 12.27 -1.44 -3.44
CA SER A 144 12.24 0.00 -3.73
C SER A 144 13.12 0.37 -4.92
N PHE A 145 12.94 1.59 -5.41
CA PHE A 145 13.71 2.17 -6.51
C PHE A 145 13.66 1.28 -7.77
N GLY A 146 14.81 0.83 -8.25
CA GLY A 146 14.90 -0.05 -9.40
C GLY A 146 14.11 -1.36 -9.29
N ALA A 147 13.90 -1.87 -8.04
CA ALA A 147 13.14 -3.08 -7.74
C ALA A 147 11.63 -2.82 -7.49
N PHE A 148 11.18 -1.56 -7.56
CA PHE A 148 9.77 -1.21 -7.34
C PHE A 148 8.86 -1.89 -8.37
N THR A 149 7.92 -2.69 -7.89
CA THR A 149 6.97 -3.45 -8.72
C THR A 149 5.56 -3.19 -8.18
N PRO A 150 4.84 -2.16 -8.69
CA PRO A 150 3.51 -1.81 -8.20
C PRO A 150 2.49 -2.90 -8.53
N HIS A 151 1.62 -3.23 -7.56
CA HIS A 151 0.58 -4.23 -7.73
C HIS A 151 -0.49 -4.09 -6.63
N ILE A 152 -1.64 -4.72 -6.82
CA ILE A 152 -2.65 -4.94 -5.77
C ILE A 152 -2.61 -6.41 -5.39
N THR A 153 -2.14 -6.74 -4.19
CA THR A 153 -2.14 -8.11 -3.69
C THR A 153 -3.57 -8.62 -3.50
N LEU A 154 -3.90 -9.75 -4.09
CA LEU A 154 -5.23 -10.39 -3.98
C LEU A 154 -5.28 -11.47 -2.90
N GLY A 155 -4.15 -12.08 -2.59
CA GLY A 155 -4.08 -13.20 -1.64
C GLY A 155 -3.08 -14.27 -2.09
N HIS A 156 -3.34 -15.51 -1.72
CA HIS A 156 -2.45 -16.63 -1.99
C HIS A 156 -3.19 -17.73 -2.76
N GLY A 157 -2.48 -18.41 -3.65
CA GLY A 157 -3.04 -19.49 -4.45
C GLY A 157 -2.05 -20.04 -5.47
N ALA A 158 -2.51 -21.03 -6.26
CA ALA A 158 -1.67 -21.70 -7.25
C ALA A 158 -1.61 -20.97 -8.60
N ARG A 159 -2.63 -20.18 -8.93
CA ARG A 159 -2.74 -19.46 -10.22
C ARG A 159 -3.42 -18.11 -10.04
N PRO A 160 -2.94 -17.05 -10.70
CA PRO A 160 -3.63 -15.78 -10.70
C PRO A 160 -4.99 -15.88 -11.42
N PRO A 161 -6.00 -15.10 -10.98
CA PRO A 161 -7.25 -14.98 -11.71
C PRO A 161 -7.00 -14.29 -13.07
N ALA A 162 -7.95 -14.48 -14.00
CA ALA A 162 -7.99 -13.70 -15.24
C ALA A 162 -8.46 -12.28 -14.91
N VAL A 163 -7.51 -11.38 -14.74
CA VAL A 163 -7.77 -9.97 -14.42
C VAL A 163 -7.93 -9.18 -15.71
N GLU A 164 -9.09 -8.55 -15.88
CA GLU A 164 -9.34 -7.62 -16.99
C GLU A 164 -8.54 -6.33 -16.82
N PRO A 165 -7.93 -5.79 -17.89
CA PRO A 165 -7.24 -4.51 -17.83
C PRO A 165 -8.16 -3.37 -17.37
N ILE A 166 -7.66 -2.52 -16.49
CA ILE A 166 -8.38 -1.38 -15.92
C ILE A 166 -7.44 -0.19 -15.85
N ALA A 167 -7.93 0.99 -16.23
CA ALA A 167 -7.17 2.23 -16.05
C ALA A 167 -7.99 3.24 -15.25
N PHE A 168 -7.33 3.94 -14.32
CA PHE A 168 -7.94 4.96 -13.48
C PHE A 168 -6.93 6.06 -13.12
N ALA A 169 -7.42 7.21 -12.63
CA ALA A 169 -6.59 8.22 -12.01
C ALA A 169 -6.48 7.93 -10.50
N ALA A 170 -5.26 7.88 -9.97
CA ALA A 170 -5.02 7.64 -8.56
C ALA A 170 -5.20 8.96 -7.78
N THR A 171 -6.42 9.23 -7.36
CA THR A 171 -6.77 10.47 -6.64
C THR A 171 -6.59 10.36 -5.12
N ALA A 172 -6.53 9.17 -4.55
CA ALA A 172 -6.42 8.96 -3.11
C ALA A 172 -5.08 8.30 -2.74
N ILE A 173 -4.30 8.97 -1.91
CA ILE A 173 -3.10 8.44 -1.26
C ILE A 173 -3.39 8.33 0.23
N ALA A 174 -2.98 7.24 0.86
CA ALA A 174 -3.19 7.03 2.29
C ALA A 174 -1.93 6.54 2.99
N ALA A 175 -1.77 6.96 4.23
CA ALA A 175 -0.87 6.36 5.21
C ALA A 175 -1.67 5.32 6.00
N CYS A 176 -1.32 4.06 5.85
CA CYS A 176 -2.05 2.93 6.40
C CYS A 176 -1.25 2.20 7.48
N HIS A 177 -1.91 1.78 8.55
CA HIS A 177 -1.35 0.83 9.49
C HIS A 177 -1.48 -0.59 8.94
N LEU A 178 -0.36 -1.23 8.72
CA LEU A 178 -0.31 -2.60 8.21
C LEU A 178 -0.72 -3.61 9.28
N GLY A 179 -1.42 -4.66 8.88
CA GLY A 179 -1.68 -5.86 9.65
C GLY A 179 -0.97 -7.08 9.07
N ARG A 180 -1.47 -8.27 9.41
CA ARG A 180 -0.97 -9.55 8.86
C ARG A 180 -0.97 -9.52 7.33
N PHE A 181 0.01 -10.18 6.73
CA PHE A 181 0.23 -10.20 5.28
C PHE A 181 0.53 -8.82 4.67
N CYS A 182 1.01 -7.87 5.49
CA CYS A 182 1.18 -6.47 5.10
C CYS A 182 -0.09 -5.86 4.48
N ALA A 183 -1.27 -6.30 4.92
CA ALA A 183 -2.55 -5.75 4.48
C ALA A 183 -2.79 -4.36 5.10
N CYS A 184 -3.35 -3.42 4.33
CA CYS A 184 -3.85 -2.16 4.87
C CYS A 184 -5.08 -2.40 5.74
N ARG A 185 -4.92 -2.30 7.08
CA ARG A 185 -5.97 -2.55 8.06
C ARG A 185 -6.65 -1.29 8.55
N ARG A 186 -5.93 -0.20 8.64
CA ARG A 186 -6.46 1.07 9.13
C ARG A 186 -5.81 2.24 8.39
N VAL A 187 -6.62 3.08 7.80
CA VAL A 187 -6.18 4.38 7.29
C VAL A 187 -5.91 5.30 8.48
N LEU A 188 -4.67 5.75 8.62
CA LEU A 188 -4.24 6.68 9.67
C LEU A 188 -4.39 8.13 9.21
N ARG A 189 -4.10 8.38 7.92
CA ARG A 189 -4.28 9.65 7.24
C ARG A 189 -4.45 9.42 5.74
N ALA A 190 -5.21 10.29 5.08
CA ALA A 190 -5.36 10.24 3.63
C ALA A 190 -5.30 11.64 3.02
N TRP A 191 -4.91 11.69 1.75
CA TRP A 191 -4.80 12.91 0.94
C TRP A 191 -5.51 12.68 -0.40
N GLU A 192 -6.29 13.67 -0.82
CA GLU A 192 -6.89 13.71 -2.15
C GLU A 192 -5.99 14.51 -3.10
N LEU A 193 -5.56 13.88 -4.19
CA LEU A 193 -4.83 14.52 -5.26
C LEU A 193 -5.83 15.16 -6.25
N LYS A 194 -5.58 16.42 -6.62
CA LYS A 194 -6.46 17.17 -7.51
C LYS A 194 -5.92 17.31 -8.92
N THR A 195 -6.80 17.39 -9.86
CA THR A 195 -6.48 17.56 -11.30
C THR A 195 -6.09 18.99 -11.70
N GLY A 196 -6.19 19.98 -10.78
CA GLY A 196 -5.86 21.40 -10.98
C GLY A 196 -4.68 21.87 -10.14
N ASP A 197 -4.41 23.19 -10.15
CA ASP A 197 -3.30 23.80 -9.39
C ASP A 197 -3.61 23.99 -7.89
N GLU A 198 -4.71 23.43 -7.38
CA GLU A 198 -5.00 23.43 -5.95
C GLU A 198 -4.15 22.38 -5.23
N PRO A 199 -3.58 22.70 -4.05
CA PRO A 199 -2.81 21.74 -3.25
C PRO A 199 -3.67 20.55 -2.80
N ALA A 200 -3.04 19.40 -2.58
CA ALA A 200 -3.68 18.22 -2.02
C ALA A 200 -4.33 18.56 -0.67
N ARG A 201 -5.59 18.16 -0.46
CA ARG A 201 -6.32 18.37 0.80
C ARG A 201 -6.37 17.08 1.61
N PRO A 202 -6.41 17.17 2.96
CA PRO A 202 -6.71 16.02 3.78
C PRO A 202 -8.04 15.39 3.33
N TYR A 203 -8.00 14.11 3.02
CA TYR A 203 -9.18 13.32 2.69
C TYR A 203 -9.66 12.62 3.96
N LEU A 204 -10.90 12.84 4.34
CA LEU A 204 -11.59 12.08 5.38
C LEU A 204 -12.52 11.12 4.64
N PRO A 205 -12.21 9.82 4.56
CA PRO A 205 -13.19 8.87 4.04
C PRO A 205 -14.40 8.87 4.98
N ASP A 206 -15.61 8.96 4.41
CA ASP A 206 -16.85 8.70 5.13
C ASP A 206 -16.79 7.24 5.61
N ILE A 207 -16.50 7.07 6.89
CA ILE A 207 -16.51 5.78 7.57
C ILE A 207 -17.83 5.76 8.32
N ASP A 208 -18.89 5.29 7.66
CA ASP A 208 -20.13 4.83 8.31
C ASP A 208 -19.95 3.40 8.83
#